data_61eeb92c33f07d5806b296c42523c6ca
#
_entry.id   61eeb92c33f07d5806b296c42523c6ca
#
_cell.length_a   1.000
_cell.length_b   1.000
_cell.length_c   1.000
_cell.angle_alpha   90.00
_cell.angle_beta   90.00
_cell.angle_gamma   90.00
#
_symmetry.space_group_name_H-M   'P 1'
#
loop_
_entity.id
_entity.type
_entity.pdbx_description
1 polymer ?
#
loop_
_entity_poly.entity_id
_entity_poly.type
_entity_poly.pdbx_seq_one_letter_code
_entity_poly.pdbx_strand_id
1 'polypeptide(L)'
;DFIKDPVIVREKGSGTKKEMYIFLENAGIEPSRLNLVARMNDLESIKKSIVNGLGFSILSARSVVDLQKTKQILLFPLEESAHKRSFYIVYSKNRILKSHVRQFIHYIKEYYQTV
;
A
#
# COMPACT_ATOMS: atom_id res chain seq x y z
N ASP A 1 -9.55 17.62 -1.07
CA ASP A 1 -10.92 17.09 -0.92
C ASP A 1 -11.04 15.77 -1.66
N PHE A 2 -11.19 14.65 -0.93
CA PHE A 2 -11.27 13.29 -1.49
C PHE A 2 -12.38 13.09 -2.54
N ILE A 3 -13.38 13.94 -2.57
CA ILE A 3 -14.53 13.81 -3.48
C ILE A 3 -14.28 14.53 -4.79
N LYS A 4 -13.59 15.65 -4.76
CA LYS A 4 -13.38 16.51 -5.94
C LYS A 4 -12.10 16.21 -6.69
N ASP A 5 -11.05 15.88 -5.96
CA ASP A 5 -9.73 15.68 -6.55
C ASP A 5 -9.63 14.33 -7.28
N PRO A 6 -8.89 14.27 -8.39
CA PRO A 6 -8.75 13.02 -9.14
C PRO A 6 -8.00 11.97 -8.31
N VAL A 7 -8.57 10.77 -8.21
CA VAL A 7 -7.98 9.65 -7.49
C VAL A 7 -7.59 8.51 -8.40
N ILE A 8 -6.41 7.94 -8.14
CA ILE A 8 -5.90 6.75 -8.79
C ILE A 8 -5.98 5.59 -7.79
N VAL A 9 -6.55 4.47 -8.19
CA VAL A 9 -6.67 3.29 -7.33
C VAL A 9 -5.99 2.07 -7.91
N ARG A 10 -5.62 1.15 -7.03
CA ARG A 10 -5.17 -0.19 -7.42
C ARG A 10 -6.35 -1.03 -7.93
N GLU A 11 -6.05 -1.99 -8.79
CA GLU A 11 -7.04 -2.94 -9.27
C GLU A 11 -7.62 -3.82 -8.14
N LYS A 12 -8.73 -4.45 -8.45
CA LYS A 12 -9.44 -5.39 -7.57
C LYS A 12 -8.49 -6.50 -7.07
N GLY A 13 -8.55 -6.80 -5.77
CA GLY A 13 -7.73 -7.83 -5.12
C GLY A 13 -6.44 -7.30 -4.47
N SER A 14 -6.11 -6.04 -4.65
CA SER A 14 -4.99 -5.39 -3.95
C SER A 14 -5.31 -5.17 -2.46
N GLY A 15 -4.37 -5.53 -1.58
CA GLY A 15 -4.46 -5.20 -0.16
C GLY A 15 -4.50 -3.69 0.10
N THR A 16 -3.78 -2.91 -0.68
CA THR A 16 -3.78 -1.43 -0.63
C THR A 16 -5.16 -0.87 -0.96
N LYS A 17 -5.83 -1.45 -1.96
CA LYS A 17 -7.21 -1.06 -2.29
C LYS A 17 -8.17 -1.37 -1.14
N LYS A 18 -8.05 -2.54 -0.53
CA LYS A 18 -8.87 -2.91 0.63
C LYS A 18 -8.71 -1.93 1.79
N GLU A 19 -7.48 -1.56 2.13
CA GLU A 19 -7.19 -0.58 3.17
C GLU A 19 -7.79 0.79 2.85
N MET A 20 -7.72 1.21 1.60
CA MET A 20 -8.35 2.46 1.14
C MET A 20 -9.85 2.44 1.36
N TYR A 21 -10.54 1.35 1.02
CA TYR A 21 -11.99 1.25 1.20
C TYR A 21 -12.37 1.25 2.68
N ILE A 22 -11.61 0.58 3.55
CA ILE A 22 -11.82 0.62 5.00
C ILE A 22 -11.70 2.06 5.53
N PHE A 23 -10.67 2.78 5.08
CA PHE A 23 -10.49 4.19 5.45
C PHE A 23 -11.69 5.04 5.01
N LEU A 24 -12.15 4.90 3.77
CA LEU A 24 -13.28 5.66 3.24
C LEU A 24 -14.57 5.35 4.02
N GLU A 25 -14.82 4.10 4.33
CA GLU A 25 -15.97 3.67 5.13
C GLU A 25 -15.96 4.31 6.52
N ASN A 26 -14.80 4.25 7.20
CA ASN A 26 -14.63 4.88 8.52
C ASN A 26 -14.80 6.41 8.47
N ALA A 27 -14.41 7.03 7.37
CA ALA A 27 -14.58 8.46 7.15
C ALA A 27 -15.99 8.86 6.67
N GLY A 28 -16.89 7.89 6.49
CA GLY A 28 -18.24 8.13 5.99
C GLY A 28 -18.29 8.55 4.51
N ILE A 29 -17.28 8.18 3.73
CA ILE A 29 -17.18 8.52 2.31
C ILE A 29 -17.55 7.31 1.47
N GLU A 30 -18.61 7.41 0.68
CA GLU A 30 -18.97 6.37 -0.27
C GLU A 30 -17.98 6.33 -1.44
N PRO A 31 -17.42 5.16 -1.77
CA PRO A 31 -16.48 5.04 -2.89
C PRO A 31 -17.02 5.51 -4.24
N SER A 32 -18.31 5.38 -4.46
CA SER A 32 -18.99 5.87 -5.69
C SER A 32 -18.91 7.38 -5.89
N ARG A 33 -18.65 8.14 -4.83
CA ARG A 33 -18.54 9.60 -4.88
C ARG A 33 -17.13 10.07 -5.26
N LEU A 34 -16.16 9.18 -5.31
CA LEU A 34 -14.80 9.52 -5.68
C LEU A 34 -14.70 9.90 -7.15
N ASN A 35 -13.87 10.88 -7.46
CA ASN A 35 -13.49 11.22 -8.81
C ASN A 35 -12.40 10.27 -9.30
N LEU A 36 -12.78 9.03 -9.59
CA LEU A 36 -11.87 7.98 -10.02
C LEU A 36 -11.42 8.22 -11.47
N VAL A 37 -10.15 8.51 -11.68
CA VAL A 37 -9.60 8.80 -13.01
C VAL A 37 -8.81 7.64 -13.61
N ALA A 38 -8.28 6.75 -12.79
CA ALA A 38 -7.54 5.58 -13.28
C ALA A 38 -7.56 4.41 -12.29
N ARG A 39 -7.50 3.21 -12.84
CA ARG A 39 -7.22 1.96 -12.12
C ARG A 39 -5.93 1.35 -12.68
N MET A 40 -4.99 1.05 -11.81
CA MET A 40 -3.69 0.51 -12.21
C MET A 40 -3.31 -0.69 -11.34
N ASN A 41 -2.68 -1.68 -11.94
CA ASN A 41 -2.22 -2.89 -11.25
C ASN A 41 -0.75 -2.81 -10.80
N ASP A 42 -0.04 -1.79 -11.23
CA ASP A 42 1.37 -1.62 -11.02
C ASP A 42 1.67 -0.37 -10.19
N LEU A 43 2.39 -0.57 -9.08
CA LEU A 43 2.76 0.50 -8.16
C LEU A 43 3.62 1.58 -8.82
N GLU A 44 4.55 1.21 -9.66
CA GLU A 44 5.44 2.17 -10.33
C GLU A 44 4.67 3.07 -11.31
N SER A 45 3.67 2.52 -11.99
CA SER A 45 2.76 3.31 -12.83
C SER A 45 1.94 4.32 -12.03
N ILE A 46 1.46 3.92 -10.85
CA ILE A 46 0.75 4.84 -9.94
C ILE A 46 1.69 5.96 -9.48
N LYS A 47 2.90 5.63 -9.05
CA LYS A 47 3.90 6.60 -8.60
C LYS A 47 4.23 7.63 -9.69
N LYS A 48 4.48 7.18 -10.92
CA LYS A 48 4.72 8.06 -12.07
C LYS A 48 3.54 8.97 -12.37
N SER A 49 2.33 8.43 -12.29
CA SER A 49 1.11 9.19 -12.52
C SER A 49 0.91 10.29 -11.48
N ILE A 50 1.21 10.02 -10.22
CA ILE A 50 1.16 11.01 -9.14
C ILE A 50 2.20 12.12 -9.38
N VAL A 51 3.43 11.76 -9.68
CA VAL A 51 4.51 12.73 -9.98
C VAL A 51 4.14 13.62 -11.17
N ASN A 52 3.47 13.07 -12.17
CA ASN A 52 3.01 13.82 -13.35
C ASN A 52 1.71 14.61 -13.13
N GLY A 53 1.19 14.62 -11.91
CA GLY A 53 0.03 15.43 -11.56
C GLY A 53 -1.33 14.87 -12.02
N LEU A 54 -1.41 13.58 -12.37
CA LEU A 54 -2.66 12.96 -12.78
C LEU A 54 -3.70 12.90 -11.64
N GLY A 55 -3.24 12.81 -10.41
CA GLY A 55 -4.10 12.74 -9.24
C GLY A 55 -3.35 12.32 -8.00
N PHE A 56 -4.10 11.93 -6.98
CA PHE A 56 -3.56 11.37 -5.74
C PHE A 56 -3.93 9.89 -5.58
N SER A 57 -3.28 9.23 -4.65
CA SER A 57 -3.61 7.84 -4.27
C SER A 57 -3.36 7.61 -2.79
N ILE A 58 -3.96 6.57 -2.24
CA ILE A 58 -3.67 6.09 -0.89
C ILE A 58 -2.74 4.90 -1.02
N LEU A 59 -1.53 5.04 -0.53
CA LEU A 59 -0.47 4.05 -0.64
C LEU A 59 0.22 3.84 0.70
N SER A 60 0.95 2.73 0.81
CA SER A 60 1.87 2.55 1.93
C SER A 60 2.98 3.61 1.89
N ALA A 61 3.26 4.26 3.01
CA ALA A 61 4.34 5.23 3.10
C ALA A 61 5.70 4.63 2.68
N ARG A 62 5.94 3.37 2.98
CA ARG A 62 7.17 2.66 2.59
C ARG A 62 7.35 2.56 1.07
N SER A 63 6.27 2.48 0.33
CA SER A 63 6.32 2.35 -1.13
C SER A 63 6.72 3.61 -1.87
N VAL A 64 6.69 4.76 -1.19
CA VAL A 64 6.94 6.09 -1.77
C VAL A 64 8.10 6.85 -1.12
N VAL A 65 8.92 6.17 -0.31
CA VAL A 65 10.05 6.77 0.40
C VAL A 65 11.04 7.44 -0.56
N ASP A 66 11.29 6.83 -1.70
CA ASP A 66 12.16 7.37 -2.76
C ASP A 66 11.65 8.71 -3.28
N LEU A 67 10.37 8.80 -3.58
CA LEU A 67 9.74 10.04 -4.08
C LEU A 67 9.65 11.13 -3.00
N GLN A 68 9.46 10.72 -1.75
CA GLN A 68 9.45 11.65 -0.63
C GLN A 68 10.85 12.26 -0.40
N LYS A 69 11.90 11.43 -0.43
CA LYS A 69 13.28 11.89 -0.27
C LYS A 69 13.71 12.86 -1.37
N THR A 70 13.25 12.64 -2.58
CA THR A 70 13.54 13.52 -3.74
C THR A 70 12.56 14.68 -3.87
N LYS A 71 11.64 14.84 -2.92
CA LYS A 71 10.64 15.93 -2.88
C LYS A 71 9.75 16.01 -4.14
N GLN A 72 9.48 14.88 -4.76
CA GLN A 72 8.62 14.78 -5.94
C GLN A 72 7.13 14.67 -5.60
N ILE A 73 6.81 14.34 -4.34
CA ILE A 73 5.44 14.19 -3.85
C ILE A 73 5.26 14.87 -2.50
N LEU A 74 4.01 15.15 -2.18
CA LEU A 74 3.58 15.49 -0.83
C LEU A 74 2.93 14.26 -0.18
N LEU A 75 3.28 13.98 1.05
CA LEU A 75 2.77 12.85 1.82
C LEU A 75 1.98 13.36 3.03
N PHE A 76 0.73 12.94 3.13
CA PHE A 76 -0.16 13.26 4.24
C PHE A 76 -0.51 11.98 4.98
N PRO A 77 -0.12 11.82 6.25
CA PRO A 77 -0.52 10.66 7.02
C PRO A 77 -2.03 10.66 7.29
N LEU A 78 -2.63 9.49 7.20
CA LEU A 78 -4.02 9.28 7.61
C LEU A 78 -4.03 8.83 9.07
N GLU A 79 -4.64 9.60 9.95
CA GLU A 79 -4.64 9.34 11.40
C GLU A 79 -5.21 7.98 11.78
N GLU A 80 -6.22 7.53 11.07
CA GLU A 80 -6.85 6.23 11.30
C GLU A 80 -6.05 5.06 10.67
N SER A 81 -5.01 5.35 9.90
CA SER A 81 -4.16 4.35 9.28
C SER A 81 -3.09 3.77 10.21
N ALA A 82 -3.24 3.96 11.53
CA ALA A 82 -2.42 3.30 12.53
C ALA A 82 -2.52 1.76 12.51
N HIS A 83 -3.30 1.21 11.59
CA HIS A 83 -3.36 -0.21 11.33
C HIS A 83 -2.07 -0.70 10.68
N LYS A 84 -1.16 -1.17 11.49
CA LYS A 84 0.00 -1.90 11.02
C LYS A 84 -0.49 -3.17 10.34
N ARG A 85 -0.22 -3.31 9.05
CA ARG A 85 -0.46 -4.56 8.35
C ARG A 85 0.58 -5.58 8.79
N SER A 86 0.12 -6.78 9.10
CA SER A 86 0.99 -7.90 9.37
C SER A 86 1.23 -8.70 8.10
N PHE A 87 2.47 -9.06 7.85
CA PHE A 87 2.83 -10.02 6.82
C PHE A 87 3.09 -11.37 7.47
N TYR A 88 2.70 -12.42 6.81
CA TYR A 88 2.81 -13.77 7.31
C TYR A 88 3.68 -14.60 6.38
N ILE A 89 4.62 -15.33 6.95
CA ILE A 89 5.33 -16.38 6.20
C ILE A 89 4.46 -17.63 6.28
N VAL A 90 4.00 -18.09 5.12
CA VAL A 90 3.09 -19.23 5.02
C VAL A 90 3.76 -20.38 4.30
N TYR A 91 3.72 -21.55 4.88
CA TYR A 91 4.24 -22.77 4.27
C TYR A 91 3.42 -23.99 4.65
N SER A 92 3.50 -25.06 3.85
CA SER A 92 2.73 -26.28 4.08
C SER A 92 3.14 -26.96 5.39
N LYS A 93 2.17 -27.28 6.23
CA LYS A 93 2.37 -28.02 7.48
C LYS A 93 3.05 -29.37 7.25
N ASN A 94 2.77 -30.02 6.14
CA ASN A 94 3.20 -31.38 5.83
C ASN A 94 4.51 -31.42 5.01
N ARG A 95 5.09 -30.27 4.70
CA ARG A 95 6.31 -30.21 3.90
C ARG A 95 7.52 -29.96 4.81
N ILE A 96 8.54 -30.80 4.65
CA ILE A 96 9.84 -30.59 5.29
C ILE A 96 10.54 -29.45 4.54
N LEU A 97 10.83 -28.36 5.26
CA LEU A 97 11.56 -27.23 4.69
C LEU A 97 13.05 -27.58 4.54
N LYS A 98 13.60 -27.28 3.37
CA LYS A 98 15.04 -27.38 3.14
C LYS A 98 15.79 -26.38 4.03
N SER A 99 17.05 -26.68 4.37
CA SER A 99 17.85 -25.86 5.29
C SER A 99 17.97 -24.39 4.87
N HIS A 100 18.17 -24.12 3.58
CA HIS A 100 18.26 -22.75 3.06
C HIS A 100 16.94 -21.97 3.19
N VAL A 101 15.80 -22.65 3.10
CA VAL A 101 14.47 -22.02 3.31
C VAL A 101 14.28 -21.66 4.79
N ARG A 102 14.68 -22.56 5.70
CA ARG A 102 14.66 -22.27 7.14
C ARG A 102 15.57 -21.11 7.52
N GLN A 103 16.76 -21.05 6.95
CA GLN A 103 17.68 -19.92 7.15
C GLN A 103 17.10 -18.61 6.64
N PHE A 104 16.47 -18.63 5.48
CA PHE A 104 15.79 -17.45 4.92
C PHE A 104 14.66 -16.95 5.83
N ILE A 105 13.81 -17.85 6.33
CA ILE A 105 12.75 -17.51 7.27
C ILE A 105 13.31 -16.90 8.56
N HIS A 106 14.37 -17.51 9.10
CA HIS A 106 15.05 -17.02 10.30
C HIS A 106 15.61 -15.61 10.08
N TYR A 107 16.32 -15.40 8.97
CA TYR A 107 16.88 -14.10 8.61
C TYR A 107 15.80 -13.01 8.48
N ILE A 108 14.69 -13.30 7.81
CA ILE A 108 13.57 -12.34 7.69
C ILE A 108 12.99 -12.00 9.06
N LYS A 109 12.78 -13.01 9.90
CA LYS A 109 12.25 -12.77 11.26
C LYS A 109 13.17 -11.87 12.07
N GLU A 110 14.45 -12.12 12.07
CA GLU A 110 15.42 -11.25 12.76
C GLU A 110 15.43 -9.84 12.20
N TYR A 111 15.49 -9.70 10.89
CA TYR A 111 15.49 -8.39 10.22
C TYR A 111 14.29 -7.53 10.61
N TYR A 112 13.11 -8.10 10.63
CA TYR A 112 11.89 -7.35 10.94
C TYR A 112 11.60 -7.21 12.43
N GLN A 113 12.22 -7.98 13.30
CA GLN A 113 12.13 -7.78 14.74
C GLN A 113 12.99 -6.61 15.23
N THR A 114 14.04 -6.26 14.51
CA THR A 114 14.94 -5.14 14.83
C THR A 114 14.48 -3.81 14.22
N VAL A 115 13.44 -3.80 13.44
CA VAL A 115 12.80 -2.63 12.84
C VAL A 115 11.49 -2.35 13.56
#